data_f14f06baa78db26ed41c290c1aa45929
#
_entry.id   f14f06baa78db26ed41c290c1aa45929
#
_cell.length_a   1.000
_cell.length_b   1.000
_cell.length_c   1.000
_cell.angle_alpha   90.00
_cell.angle_beta   90.00
_cell.angle_gamma   90.00
#
_symmetry.space_group_name_H-M   'P 1'
#
loop_
_entity.id
_entity.type
_entity.pdbx_description
1 polymer ?
#
loop_
_entity_poly.entity_id
_entity_poly.type
_entity_poly.pdbx_seq_one_letter_code
_entity_poly.pdbx_strand_id
1 'polypeptide(L)'
;MLEQNSRVVYQDDEIDLFELGKKVWRYKKFIFLFTGIVSLFAVIYVFIATPWYKATATIETGHYTNDNNEENLVANSSDIIQKLTVKYIDLLKGVEGFDYQVQKISMVKDSKKFFDIEVIAKTNDIALKQINKMVEELANEHQKVINGYVELKKIQLANIDSQINFLKNNKIVEKQQQIEYLKSMQIPRLDKQITNLEQYTTLAKDKTNTQDKLIEATLKDMQAERDISTNDKLLSLQKELLNLQTEELNKLLDQKSHIEFILKPYNYQNTHVVSNVIISNKPVKPKKIIIVAIAFLSSLMLSTFGVLCYDAIRQRIDREKQEG
;
A
#
# COMPACT_ATOMS: atom_id res chain seq x y z
N MET A 1 78.23 -46.42 47.24
CA MET A 1 77.47 -45.33 46.67
C MET A 1 76.45 -45.95 45.74
N LEU A 2 75.24 -46.14 46.19
CA LEU A 2 74.15 -46.66 45.42
C LEU A 2 73.07 -45.56 45.45
N GLU A 3 72.87 -44.85 44.29
CA GLU A 3 71.79 -43.87 44.08
C GLU A 3 70.48 -44.62 44.01
N GLN A 4 69.61 -44.31 44.97
CA GLN A 4 68.23 -44.72 44.97
C GLN A 4 67.45 -43.78 44.10
N ASN A 5 67.09 -44.18 42.89
CA ASN A 5 66.31 -43.48 41.95
C ASN A 5 64.85 -43.67 42.33
N SER A 6 64.25 -42.66 43.08
CA SER A 6 62.84 -42.65 43.41
C SER A 6 62.08 -42.25 42.17
N ARG A 7 61.49 -43.18 41.46
CA ARG A 7 60.47 -42.93 40.42
C ARG A 7 59.21 -42.32 41.08
N VAL A 8 59.00 -41.07 40.86
CA VAL A 8 57.69 -40.44 41.12
C VAL A 8 56.73 -41.05 40.10
N VAL A 9 55.86 -41.93 40.54
CA VAL A 9 54.71 -42.41 39.76
C VAL A 9 53.74 -41.32 39.76
N TYR A 10 53.66 -40.58 38.64
CA TYR A 10 52.48 -39.75 38.33
C TYR A 10 51.29 -40.69 38.17
N GLN A 11 50.45 -40.71 39.16
CA GLN A 11 49.16 -41.35 39.06
C GLN A 11 48.35 -40.50 38.08
N ASP A 12 48.29 -40.93 36.81
CA ASP A 12 47.37 -40.30 35.81
C ASP A 12 45.95 -40.45 36.36
N ASP A 13 45.35 -39.34 36.77
CA ASP A 13 43.93 -39.24 37.11
C ASP A 13 43.07 -39.35 35.79
N GLU A 14 43.25 -40.54 35.11
CA GLU A 14 42.34 -40.86 34.00
C GLU A 14 40.98 -41.13 34.59
N ILE A 15 40.00 -40.25 34.18
CA ILE A 15 38.62 -40.46 34.55
C ILE A 15 38.10 -41.70 33.82
N ASP A 16 38.06 -42.84 34.56
CA ASP A 16 37.52 -44.08 34.01
C ASP A 16 36.01 -43.98 33.78
N LEU A 17 35.65 -43.78 32.50
CA LEU A 17 34.27 -43.69 32.03
C LEU A 17 33.43 -44.93 32.41
N PHE A 18 34.09 -46.08 32.56
CA PHE A 18 33.44 -47.32 32.97
C PHE A 18 33.05 -47.30 34.47
N GLU A 19 33.88 -46.72 35.30
CA GLU A 19 33.55 -46.50 36.72
C GLU A 19 32.43 -45.47 36.89
N LEU A 20 32.44 -44.39 36.09
CA LEU A 20 31.34 -43.44 36.05
C LEU A 20 30.03 -44.10 35.66
N GLY A 21 30.02 -44.98 34.66
CA GLY A 21 28.86 -45.75 34.24
C GLY A 21 28.31 -46.67 35.37
N LYS A 22 29.21 -47.36 36.12
CA LYS A 22 28.81 -48.18 37.27
C LYS A 22 28.20 -47.36 38.39
N LYS A 23 28.73 -46.15 38.68
CA LYS A 23 28.21 -45.23 39.68
C LYS A 23 26.77 -44.77 39.28
N VAL A 24 26.54 -44.32 38.06
CA VAL A 24 25.23 -43.97 37.53
C VAL A 24 24.24 -45.13 37.60
N TRP A 25 24.68 -46.34 37.23
CA TRP A 25 23.83 -47.54 37.27
C TRP A 25 23.42 -47.94 38.71
N ARG A 26 24.32 -47.72 39.71
CA ARG A 26 23.99 -47.96 41.13
C ARG A 26 22.84 -47.12 41.61
N TYR A 27 22.73 -45.84 41.15
CA TYR A 27 21.73 -44.89 41.56
C TYR A 27 20.57 -44.76 40.55
N LYS A 28 20.42 -45.68 39.57
CA LYS A 28 19.38 -45.63 38.52
C LYS A 28 17.97 -45.41 39.07
N LYS A 29 17.59 -46.02 40.21
CA LYS A 29 16.29 -45.85 40.82
C LYS A 29 16.01 -44.39 41.23
N PHE A 30 17.02 -43.71 41.76
CA PHE A 30 16.91 -42.30 42.13
C PHE A 30 16.84 -41.43 40.89
N ILE A 31 17.65 -41.67 39.88
CA ILE A 31 17.65 -40.93 38.61
C ILE A 31 16.28 -41.03 37.92
N PHE A 32 15.76 -42.27 37.81
CA PHE A 32 14.44 -42.50 37.20
C PHE A 32 13.31 -41.89 38.02
N LEU A 33 13.34 -42.01 39.36
CA LEU A 33 12.32 -41.43 40.22
C LEU A 33 12.30 -39.90 40.11
N PHE A 34 13.49 -39.25 40.23
CA PHE A 34 13.60 -37.80 40.14
C PHE A 34 13.16 -37.27 38.76
N THR A 35 13.67 -37.89 37.66
CA THR A 35 13.28 -37.55 36.29
C THR A 35 11.80 -37.73 36.08
N GLY A 36 11.20 -38.83 36.58
CA GLY A 36 9.77 -39.08 36.51
C GLY A 36 8.90 -38.03 37.22
N ILE A 37 9.30 -37.63 38.42
CA ILE A 37 8.61 -36.61 39.20
C ILE A 37 8.64 -35.25 38.46
N VAL A 38 9.83 -34.81 38.01
CA VAL A 38 9.97 -33.52 37.27
C VAL A 38 9.18 -33.56 35.98
N SER A 39 9.22 -34.64 35.23
CA SER A 39 8.44 -34.81 34.00
C SER A 39 6.94 -34.78 34.26
N LEU A 40 6.46 -35.41 35.37
CA LEU A 40 5.06 -35.34 35.78
C LEU A 40 4.62 -33.91 36.08
N PHE A 41 5.40 -33.12 36.79
CA PHE A 41 5.11 -31.71 37.04
C PHE A 41 5.09 -30.91 35.74
N ALA A 42 5.99 -31.18 34.78
CA ALA A 42 5.96 -30.54 33.48
C ALA A 42 4.69 -30.86 32.70
N VAL A 43 4.19 -32.09 32.75
CA VAL A 43 2.92 -32.51 32.13
C VAL A 43 1.75 -31.78 32.78
N ILE A 44 1.67 -31.74 34.12
CA ILE A 44 0.62 -31.02 34.86
C ILE A 44 0.62 -29.55 34.48
N TYR A 45 1.79 -28.91 34.48
CA TYR A 45 1.93 -27.50 34.07
C TYR A 45 1.37 -27.24 32.66
N VAL A 46 1.68 -28.07 31.68
CA VAL A 46 1.25 -27.96 30.29
C VAL A 46 -0.26 -28.08 30.13
N PHE A 47 -0.94 -28.83 31.01
CA PHE A 47 -2.41 -28.95 31.01
C PHE A 47 -3.11 -27.76 31.68
N ILE A 48 -2.48 -27.12 32.66
CA ILE A 48 -3.02 -25.96 33.37
C ILE A 48 -2.75 -24.66 32.61
N ALA A 49 -1.64 -24.60 31.86
CA ALA A 49 -1.24 -23.39 31.12
C ALA A 49 -2.29 -22.97 30.08
N THR A 50 -2.62 -21.68 30.07
CA THR A 50 -3.62 -21.11 29.15
C THR A 50 -3.24 -21.33 27.68
N PRO A 51 -4.14 -21.94 26.90
CA PRO A 51 -3.89 -22.13 25.47
C PRO A 51 -3.96 -20.80 24.72
N TRP A 52 -3.10 -20.67 23.69
CA TRP A 52 -3.11 -19.53 22.78
C TRP A 52 -3.31 -20.03 21.36
N TYR A 53 -4.22 -19.38 20.64
CA TYR A 53 -4.59 -19.69 19.26
C TYR A 53 -4.02 -18.63 18.32
N LYS A 54 -3.68 -19.04 17.10
CA LYS A 54 -3.11 -18.14 16.08
C LYS A 54 -4.16 -17.82 15.03
N ALA A 55 -4.28 -16.54 14.70
CA ALA A 55 -4.99 -16.05 13.52
C ALA A 55 -4.01 -15.33 12.58
N THR A 56 -4.17 -15.51 11.28
CA THR A 56 -3.38 -14.87 10.24
C THR A 56 -4.32 -14.30 9.18
N ALA A 57 -4.07 -13.06 8.79
CA ALA A 57 -4.80 -12.40 7.71
C ALA A 57 -3.81 -11.80 6.73
N THR A 58 -4.10 -11.93 5.43
CA THR A 58 -3.44 -11.20 4.36
C THR A 58 -4.26 -9.96 4.02
N ILE A 59 -3.61 -8.82 4.06
CA ILE A 59 -4.21 -7.50 3.86
C ILE A 59 -3.73 -6.95 2.51
N GLU A 60 -4.66 -6.42 1.74
CA GLU A 60 -4.36 -5.62 0.55
C GLU A 60 -4.36 -4.14 0.92
N THR A 61 -3.28 -3.44 0.60
CA THR A 61 -3.20 -1.99 0.77
C THR A 61 -4.11 -1.30 -0.23
N GLY A 62 -4.89 -0.32 0.22
CA GLY A 62 -5.76 0.46 -0.62
C GLY A 62 -5.02 1.13 -1.78
N HIS A 63 -5.70 1.28 -2.92
CA HIS A 63 -5.11 1.83 -4.13
C HIS A 63 -6.12 2.67 -4.91
N TYR A 64 -5.62 3.49 -5.85
CA TYR A 64 -6.39 4.27 -6.81
C TYR A 64 -5.62 4.37 -8.13
N THR A 65 -6.34 4.57 -9.24
CA THR A 65 -5.75 4.81 -10.55
C THR A 65 -5.40 6.29 -10.70
N ASN A 66 -4.15 6.61 -11.05
CA ASN A 66 -3.68 7.97 -11.27
C ASN A 66 -4.01 8.48 -12.70
N ASP A 67 -3.58 9.73 -13.01
CA ASP A 67 -3.81 10.35 -14.32
C ASP A 67 -3.07 9.68 -15.47
N ASN A 68 -2.09 8.82 -15.20
CA ASN A 68 -1.37 8.03 -16.20
C ASN A 68 -1.99 6.64 -16.41
N ASN A 69 -3.16 6.35 -15.83
CA ASN A 69 -3.80 5.03 -15.78
C ASN A 69 -2.97 3.97 -15.05
N GLU A 70 -2.11 4.37 -14.11
CA GLU A 70 -1.33 3.47 -13.27
C GLU A 70 -1.98 3.30 -11.91
N GLU A 71 -1.87 2.10 -11.34
CA GLU A 71 -2.30 1.83 -9.97
C GLU A 71 -1.31 2.42 -8.97
N ASN A 72 -1.76 3.33 -8.12
CA ASN A 72 -1.00 3.91 -7.02
C ASN A 72 -1.55 3.42 -5.69
N LEU A 73 -0.67 2.95 -4.81
CA LEU A 73 -1.04 2.61 -3.45
C LEU A 73 -1.34 3.87 -2.63
N VAL A 74 -2.35 3.80 -1.76
CA VAL A 74 -2.72 4.90 -0.84
C VAL A 74 -1.57 5.24 0.11
N ALA A 75 -0.80 4.23 0.52
CA ALA A 75 0.40 4.37 1.31
C ALA A 75 1.40 3.25 0.96
N ASN A 76 2.69 3.47 1.23
CA ASN A 76 3.69 2.43 1.06
C ASN A 76 3.47 1.32 2.11
N SER A 77 3.31 0.07 1.66
CA SER A 77 3.07 -1.06 2.55
C SER A 77 4.21 -1.29 3.57
N SER A 78 5.44 -0.92 3.24
CA SER A 78 6.57 -0.97 4.19
C SER A 78 6.37 0.02 5.35
N ASP A 79 5.89 1.23 5.06
CA ASP A 79 5.63 2.26 6.07
C ASP A 79 4.44 1.86 6.96
N ILE A 80 3.41 1.25 6.35
CA ILE A 80 2.28 0.67 7.08
C ILE A 80 2.76 -0.40 8.06
N ILE A 81 3.58 -1.35 7.59
CA ILE A 81 4.13 -2.42 8.42
C ILE A 81 4.94 -1.83 9.58
N GLN A 82 5.81 -0.86 9.30
CA GLN A 82 6.60 -0.21 10.34
C GLN A 82 5.71 0.48 11.37
N LYS A 83 4.73 1.27 10.94
CA LYS A 83 3.76 1.96 11.82
C LYS A 83 3.01 0.97 12.72
N LEU A 84 2.47 -0.10 12.12
CA LEU A 84 1.74 -1.14 12.86
C LEU A 84 2.67 -1.92 13.80
N THR A 85 3.91 -2.22 13.38
CA THR A 85 4.90 -2.89 14.22
C THR A 85 5.22 -2.08 15.46
N VAL A 86 5.51 -0.79 15.30
CA VAL A 86 5.74 0.11 16.44
C VAL A 86 4.52 0.15 17.35
N LYS A 87 3.31 0.33 16.80
CA LYS A 87 2.08 0.48 17.59
C LYS A 87 1.67 -0.79 18.34
N TYR A 88 1.75 -1.95 17.70
CA TYR A 88 1.16 -3.20 18.22
C TYR A 88 2.17 -4.24 18.69
N ILE A 89 3.46 -4.06 18.41
CA ILE A 89 4.52 -4.95 18.86
C ILE A 89 5.48 -4.22 19.79
N ASP A 90 6.14 -3.15 19.34
CA ASP A 90 7.23 -2.53 20.10
C ASP A 90 6.74 -1.79 21.34
N LEU A 91 5.67 -0.98 21.22
CA LEU A 91 5.09 -0.23 22.37
C LEU A 91 4.41 -1.14 23.39
N LEU A 92 3.99 -2.34 22.99
CA LEU A 92 3.34 -3.32 23.88
C LEU A 92 4.32 -4.37 24.41
N LYS A 93 5.59 -4.29 24.05
CA LYS A 93 6.61 -5.23 24.50
C LYS A 93 6.83 -5.10 26.02
N GLY A 94 6.60 -6.20 26.73
CA GLY A 94 6.74 -6.25 28.19
C GLY A 94 5.51 -5.72 28.96
N VAL A 95 4.45 -5.30 28.29
CA VAL A 95 3.19 -4.96 28.93
C VAL A 95 2.36 -6.24 29.13
N GLU A 96 2.04 -6.56 30.37
CA GLU A 96 1.25 -7.74 30.74
C GLU A 96 -0.26 -7.40 30.79
N GLY A 97 -1.09 -8.44 30.77
CA GLY A 97 -2.55 -8.31 30.94
C GLY A 97 -3.38 -8.31 29.65
N PHE A 98 -2.74 -8.39 28.48
CA PHE A 98 -3.47 -8.52 27.23
C PHE A 98 -3.88 -9.98 26.97
N ASP A 99 -5.09 -10.15 26.45
CA ASP A 99 -5.60 -11.45 25.99
C ASP A 99 -5.17 -11.80 24.57
N TYR A 100 -4.41 -10.93 23.92
CA TYR A 100 -3.84 -11.08 22.58
C TYR A 100 -2.41 -10.56 22.51
N GLN A 101 -1.68 -11.02 21.49
CA GLN A 101 -0.35 -10.53 21.14
C GLN A 101 -0.18 -10.56 19.62
N VAL A 102 0.20 -9.43 19.02
CA VAL A 102 0.62 -9.40 17.59
C VAL A 102 2.02 -10.00 17.52
N GLN A 103 2.15 -11.10 16.79
CA GLN A 103 3.41 -11.85 16.69
C GLN A 103 4.30 -11.33 15.58
N LYS A 104 3.68 -11.02 14.44
CA LYS A 104 4.41 -10.63 13.24
C LYS A 104 3.52 -9.80 12.31
N ILE A 105 4.12 -8.81 11.68
CA ILE A 105 3.57 -8.08 10.55
C ILE A 105 4.66 -8.08 9.49
N SER A 106 4.39 -8.60 8.31
CA SER A 106 5.42 -8.75 7.27
C SER A 106 4.86 -8.68 5.87
N MET A 107 5.66 -8.18 4.93
CA MET A 107 5.33 -8.17 3.52
C MET A 107 5.14 -9.60 3.00
N VAL A 108 4.15 -9.80 2.14
CA VAL A 108 4.03 -11.04 1.36
C VAL A 108 5.16 -11.06 0.33
N LYS A 109 5.79 -12.24 0.16
CA LYS A 109 6.91 -12.41 -0.75
C LYS A 109 6.54 -11.96 -2.16
N ASP A 110 7.45 -11.24 -2.82
CA ASP A 110 7.33 -10.72 -4.19
C ASP A 110 6.15 -9.78 -4.45
N SER A 111 5.55 -9.22 -3.38
CA SER A 111 4.46 -8.25 -3.48
C SER A 111 4.81 -6.93 -2.79
N LYS A 112 4.40 -5.81 -3.41
CA LYS A 112 4.44 -4.48 -2.79
C LYS A 112 3.07 -4.05 -2.22
N LYS A 113 2.02 -4.83 -2.49
CA LYS A 113 0.63 -4.49 -2.22
C LYS A 113 0.05 -5.26 -1.04
N PHE A 114 0.58 -6.47 -0.78
CA PHE A 114 0.06 -7.37 0.24
C PHE A 114 1.01 -7.52 1.42
N PHE A 115 0.44 -7.58 2.62
CA PHE A 115 1.16 -7.89 3.85
C PHE A 115 0.32 -8.78 4.77
N ASP A 116 1.00 -9.58 5.59
CA ASP A 116 0.39 -10.49 6.54
C ASP A 116 0.43 -9.92 7.96
N ILE A 117 -0.65 -10.12 8.72
CA ILE A 117 -0.74 -9.86 10.16
C ILE A 117 -0.97 -11.20 10.85
N GLU A 118 -0.08 -11.53 11.80
CA GLU A 118 -0.21 -12.70 12.66
C GLU A 118 -0.50 -12.27 14.11
N VAL A 119 -1.61 -12.73 14.64
CA VAL A 119 -2.04 -12.46 16.02
C VAL A 119 -2.24 -13.79 16.75
N ILE A 120 -1.76 -13.87 18.00
CA ILE A 120 -2.12 -14.94 18.92
C ILE A 120 -2.98 -14.40 20.05
N ALA A 121 -3.96 -15.18 20.51
CA ALA A 121 -4.84 -14.80 21.59
C ALA A 121 -5.33 -16.03 22.38
N LYS A 122 -5.91 -15.79 23.56
CA LYS A 122 -6.49 -16.84 24.42
C LYS A 122 -7.67 -17.55 23.73
N THR A 123 -8.36 -16.87 22.80
CA THR A 123 -9.43 -17.47 21.98
C THR A 123 -9.29 -16.99 20.53
N ASN A 124 -9.86 -17.77 19.59
CA ASN A 124 -9.91 -17.39 18.17
C ASN A 124 -10.69 -16.10 17.95
N ASP A 125 -11.78 -15.86 18.69
CA ASP A 125 -12.61 -14.66 18.57
C ASP A 125 -11.85 -13.39 18.96
N ILE A 126 -11.02 -13.45 20.00
CA ILE A 126 -10.18 -12.32 20.41
C ILE A 126 -9.14 -12.03 19.32
N ALA A 127 -8.51 -13.07 18.76
CA ALA A 127 -7.54 -12.89 17.68
C ALA A 127 -8.17 -12.26 16.43
N LEU A 128 -9.33 -12.76 16.03
CA LEU A 128 -10.11 -12.24 14.89
C LEU A 128 -10.52 -10.79 15.12
N LYS A 129 -11.08 -10.47 16.30
CA LYS A 129 -11.50 -9.12 16.66
C LYS A 129 -10.33 -8.14 16.62
N GLN A 130 -9.15 -8.57 17.07
CA GLN A 130 -7.97 -7.72 17.06
C GLN A 130 -7.47 -7.46 15.64
N ILE A 131 -7.42 -8.47 14.76
CA ILE A 131 -7.08 -8.27 13.35
C ILE A 131 -8.07 -7.31 12.69
N ASN A 132 -9.38 -7.55 12.85
CA ASN A 132 -10.41 -6.69 12.27
C ASN A 132 -10.27 -5.23 12.74
N LYS A 133 -10.01 -5.01 14.03
CA LYS A 133 -9.77 -3.67 14.58
C LYS A 133 -8.57 -2.98 13.92
N MET A 134 -7.45 -3.71 13.76
CA MET A 134 -6.24 -3.16 13.12
C MET A 134 -6.51 -2.77 11.67
N VAL A 135 -7.24 -3.62 10.93
CA VAL A 135 -7.59 -3.37 9.52
C VAL A 135 -8.59 -2.23 9.40
N GLU A 136 -9.60 -2.16 10.27
CA GLU A 136 -10.60 -1.08 10.29
C GLU A 136 -9.96 0.28 10.58
N GLU A 137 -9.06 0.37 11.55
CA GLU A 137 -8.32 1.61 11.82
C GLU A 137 -7.53 2.07 10.60
N LEU A 138 -6.82 1.15 9.95
CA LEU A 138 -6.04 1.44 8.74
C LEU A 138 -6.95 1.81 7.57
N ALA A 139 -8.04 1.08 7.36
CA ALA A 139 -9.02 1.35 6.31
C ALA A 139 -9.67 2.74 6.50
N ASN A 140 -9.96 3.14 7.72
CA ASN A 140 -10.51 4.48 8.01
C ASN A 140 -9.52 5.61 7.69
N GLU A 141 -8.22 5.41 7.92
CA GLU A 141 -7.19 6.36 7.51
C GLU A 141 -7.08 6.44 5.98
N HIS A 142 -7.02 5.30 5.30
CA HIS A 142 -6.88 5.21 3.87
C HIS A 142 -8.13 5.71 3.13
N GLN A 143 -9.32 5.49 3.68
CA GLN A 143 -10.57 6.00 3.10
C GLN A 143 -10.57 7.53 3.00
N LYS A 144 -9.96 8.23 3.96
CA LYS A 144 -9.85 9.70 3.89
C LYS A 144 -9.01 10.15 2.70
N VAL A 145 -7.92 9.44 2.42
CA VAL A 145 -7.05 9.73 1.26
C VAL A 145 -7.79 9.48 -0.04
N ILE A 146 -8.46 8.33 -0.15
CA ILE A 146 -9.27 7.98 -1.33
C ILE A 146 -10.39 9.00 -1.55
N ASN A 147 -11.13 9.36 -0.49
CA ASN A 147 -12.19 10.36 -0.58
C ASN A 147 -11.67 11.72 -1.04
N GLY A 148 -10.52 12.16 -0.53
CA GLY A 148 -9.87 13.39 -0.97
C GLY A 148 -9.47 13.35 -2.44
N TYR A 149 -8.94 12.23 -2.91
CA TYR A 149 -8.60 12.03 -4.32
C TYR A 149 -9.85 12.06 -5.22
N VAL A 150 -10.88 11.30 -4.86
CA VAL A 150 -12.16 11.26 -5.60
C VAL A 150 -12.81 12.63 -5.65
N GLU A 151 -12.81 13.38 -4.55
CA GLU A 151 -13.39 14.73 -4.52
C GLU A 151 -12.60 15.70 -5.41
N LEU A 152 -11.27 15.64 -5.40
CA LEU A 152 -10.44 16.43 -6.31
C LEU A 152 -10.79 16.13 -7.78
N LYS A 153 -10.98 14.86 -8.15
CA LYS A 153 -11.36 14.46 -9.51
C LYS A 153 -12.76 14.94 -9.90
N LYS A 154 -13.72 14.94 -8.97
CA LYS A 154 -15.05 15.50 -9.20
C LYS A 154 -15.01 17.01 -9.45
N ILE A 155 -14.18 17.74 -8.70
CA ILE A 155 -13.98 19.17 -8.93
C ILE A 155 -13.35 19.42 -10.30
N GLN A 156 -12.36 18.63 -10.71
CA GLN A 156 -11.75 18.70 -12.04
C GLN A 156 -12.80 18.44 -13.14
N LEU A 157 -13.65 17.43 -12.98
CA LEU A 157 -14.73 17.11 -13.90
C LEU A 157 -15.72 18.27 -14.04
N ALA A 158 -16.16 18.85 -12.94
CA ALA A 158 -17.07 20.00 -12.94
C ALA A 158 -16.47 21.23 -13.65
N ASN A 159 -15.16 21.46 -13.48
CA ASN A 159 -14.44 22.54 -14.17
C ASN A 159 -14.40 22.30 -15.69
N ILE A 160 -14.13 21.06 -16.12
CA ILE A 160 -14.14 20.72 -17.55
C ILE A 160 -15.55 20.86 -18.13
N ASP A 161 -16.59 20.42 -17.43
CA ASP A 161 -17.98 20.62 -17.87
C ASP A 161 -18.32 22.10 -18.02
N SER A 162 -17.85 22.93 -17.10
CA SER A 162 -18.02 24.39 -17.21
C SER A 162 -17.30 24.97 -18.42
N GLN A 163 -16.08 24.50 -18.72
CA GLN A 163 -15.34 24.93 -19.92
C GLN A 163 -16.00 24.47 -21.20
N ILE A 164 -16.52 23.25 -21.26
CA ILE A 164 -17.29 22.75 -22.42
C ILE A 164 -18.55 23.60 -22.64
N ASN A 165 -19.27 23.88 -21.56
CA ASN A 165 -20.50 24.73 -21.66
C ASN A 165 -20.17 26.15 -22.11
N PHE A 166 -19.10 26.76 -21.58
CA PHE A 166 -18.65 28.07 -22.01
C PHE A 166 -18.21 28.06 -23.48
N LEU A 167 -17.47 27.08 -23.91
CA LEU A 167 -17.05 26.91 -25.30
C LEU A 167 -18.24 26.80 -26.25
N LYS A 168 -19.20 25.91 -25.94
CA LYS A 168 -20.40 25.66 -26.78
C LYS A 168 -21.35 26.82 -26.81
N ASN A 169 -21.69 27.41 -25.66
CA ASN A 169 -22.76 28.37 -25.55
C ASN A 169 -22.32 29.83 -25.76
N ASN A 170 -21.02 30.09 -25.62
CA ASN A 170 -20.49 31.45 -25.77
C ASN A 170 -19.58 31.56 -26.98
N LYS A 171 -18.37 30.94 -26.94
CA LYS A 171 -17.39 31.15 -28.01
C LYS A 171 -17.86 30.69 -29.39
N ILE A 172 -18.41 29.47 -29.48
CA ILE A 172 -18.92 28.93 -30.76
C ILE A 172 -20.09 29.77 -31.26
N VAL A 173 -21.04 30.12 -30.40
CA VAL A 173 -22.21 30.94 -30.76
C VAL A 173 -21.79 32.35 -31.22
N GLU A 174 -20.85 32.98 -30.51
CA GLU A 174 -20.31 34.29 -30.91
C GLU A 174 -19.68 34.25 -32.30
N LYS A 175 -18.85 33.23 -32.59
CA LYS A 175 -18.27 33.09 -33.94
C LYS A 175 -19.29 32.81 -35.00
N GLN A 176 -20.31 32.02 -34.73
CA GLN A 176 -21.43 31.79 -35.63
C GLN A 176 -22.21 33.10 -35.93
N GLN A 177 -22.48 33.91 -34.93
CA GLN A 177 -23.15 35.21 -35.09
C GLN A 177 -22.28 36.17 -35.91
N GLN A 178 -20.98 36.25 -35.69
CA GLN A 178 -20.06 37.05 -36.47
C GLN A 178 -20.06 36.66 -37.97
N ILE A 179 -20.04 35.35 -38.24
CA ILE A 179 -20.10 34.78 -39.58
C ILE A 179 -21.45 35.15 -40.25
N GLU A 180 -22.54 34.97 -39.52
CA GLU A 180 -23.88 35.27 -40.03
C GLU A 180 -24.05 36.76 -40.33
N TYR A 181 -23.57 37.66 -39.46
CA TYR A 181 -23.56 39.11 -39.70
C TYR A 181 -22.81 39.49 -40.99
N LEU A 182 -21.63 38.90 -41.22
CA LEU A 182 -20.86 39.14 -42.44
C LEU A 182 -21.61 38.67 -43.68
N LYS A 183 -22.17 37.46 -43.64
CA LYS A 183 -22.88 36.85 -44.78
C LYS A 183 -24.21 37.49 -45.10
N SER A 184 -25.00 37.80 -44.09
CA SER A 184 -26.38 38.27 -44.29
C SER A 184 -26.52 39.80 -44.37
N MET A 185 -25.58 40.55 -43.77
CA MET A 185 -25.68 42.01 -43.68
C MET A 185 -24.53 42.77 -44.36
N GLN A 186 -23.28 42.51 -43.95
CA GLN A 186 -22.17 43.35 -44.38
C GLN A 186 -21.80 43.14 -45.86
N ILE A 187 -21.62 41.90 -46.29
CA ILE A 187 -21.28 41.60 -47.69
C ILE A 187 -22.37 41.99 -48.66
N PRO A 188 -23.66 41.64 -48.46
CA PRO A 188 -24.73 42.06 -49.34
C PRO A 188 -24.93 43.59 -49.41
N ARG A 189 -24.68 44.31 -48.28
CA ARG A 189 -24.70 45.77 -48.28
C ARG A 189 -23.64 46.38 -49.16
N LEU A 190 -22.38 45.87 -49.07
CA LEU A 190 -21.28 46.28 -49.91
C LEU A 190 -21.55 45.95 -51.39
N ASP A 191 -22.04 44.74 -51.69
CA ASP A 191 -22.39 44.35 -53.06
C ASP A 191 -23.44 45.30 -53.67
N LYS A 192 -24.48 45.65 -52.90
CA LYS A 192 -25.50 46.61 -53.35
C LYS A 192 -24.94 48.03 -53.62
N GLN A 193 -24.03 48.51 -52.75
CA GLN A 193 -23.37 49.80 -52.91
C GLN A 193 -22.43 49.81 -54.11
N ILE A 194 -21.69 48.75 -54.31
CA ILE A 194 -20.80 48.54 -55.49
C ILE A 194 -21.64 48.56 -56.76
N THR A 195 -22.74 47.76 -56.82
CA THR A 195 -23.62 47.72 -57.99
C THR A 195 -24.22 49.08 -58.34
N ASN A 196 -24.64 49.84 -57.32
CA ASN A 196 -25.14 51.18 -57.54
C ASN A 196 -24.10 52.15 -58.13
N LEU A 197 -22.87 52.12 -57.60
CA LEU A 197 -21.76 52.92 -58.10
C LEU A 197 -21.30 52.48 -59.50
N GLU A 198 -21.29 51.22 -59.82
CA GLU A 198 -21.03 50.68 -61.18
C GLU A 198 -22.04 51.15 -62.17
N GLN A 199 -23.34 51.20 -61.80
CA GLN A 199 -24.36 51.73 -62.64
C GLN A 199 -24.16 53.25 -62.93
N TYR A 200 -23.78 54.03 -61.92
CA TYR A 200 -23.44 55.45 -62.11
C TYR A 200 -22.27 55.65 -63.03
N THR A 201 -21.17 54.84 -62.90
CA THR A 201 -19.99 54.96 -63.76
C THR A 201 -20.25 54.54 -65.20
N THR A 202 -21.18 53.63 -65.43
CA THR A 202 -21.61 53.25 -66.80
C THR A 202 -22.50 54.26 -67.49
N LEU A 203 -23.29 55.02 -66.69
CA LEU A 203 -24.20 56.11 -67.21
C LEU A 203 -23.46 57.44 -67.42
N ALA A 204 -22.32 57.67 -66.76
CA ALA A 204 -21.53 58.87 -66.94
C ALA A 204 -20.82 58.87 -68.29
N LYS A 205 -21.24 59.77 -69.18
CA LYS A 205 -20.69 59.88 -70.52
C LYS A 205 -19.38 60.60 -70.67
N ASP A 206 -18.90 61.32 -69.60
CA ASP A 206 -17.73 62.16 -69.64
C ASP A 206 -16.73 61.81 -68.57
N LYS A 207 -15.68 61.06 -68.92
CA LYS A 207 -14.63 60.53 -67.98
C LYS A 207 -13.64 61.62 -67.51
N THR A 208 -13.82 62.85 -67.83
CA THR A 208 -12.87 63.92 -67.50
C THR A 208 -13.24 64.74 -66.27
N ASN A 209 -14.45 64.53 -65.70
CA ASN A 209 -14.91 65.24 -64.53
C ASN A 209 -14.23 64.71 -63.24
N THR A 210 -13.86 65.60 -62.34
CA THR A 210 -13.26 65.28 -61.04
C THR A 210 -14.17 64.39 -60.19
N GLN A 211 -15.50 64.51 -60.34
CA GLN A 211 -16.50 63.70 -59.67
C GLN A 211 -16.47 62.23 -60.11
N ASP A 212 -16.26 61.94 -61.41
CA ASP A 212 -16.17 60.58 -61.92
C ASP A 212 -14.92 59.83 -61.40
N LYS A 213 -13.82 60.56 -61.30
CA LYS A 213 -12.58 60.03 -60.68
C LYS A 213 -12.77 59.69 -59.20
N LEU A 214 -13.52 60.53 -58.47
CA LEU A 214 -13.81 60.24 -57.04
C LEU A 214 -14.72 59.00 -56.89
N ILE A 215 -15.72 58.88 -57.76
CA ILE A 215 -16.59 57.67 -57.76
C ILE A 215 -15.82 56.42 -58.07
N GLU A 216 -14.92 56.47 -59.10
CA GLU A 216 -14.04 55.32 -59.41
C GLU A 216 -13.11 54.94 -58.27
N ALA A 217 -12.56 55.93 -57.55
CA ALA A 217 -11.69 55.65 -56.36
C ALA A 217 -12.54 55.01 -55.24
N THR A 218 -13.75 55.55 -54.97
CA THR A 218 -14.67 55.01 -53.96
C THR A 218 -15.12 53.61 -54.32
N LEU A 219 -15.38 53.30 -55.59
CA LEU A 219 -15.71 51.96 -56.07
C LEU A 219 -14.59 50.96 -55.79
N LYS A 220 -13.33 51.31 -56.11
CA LYS A 220 -12.17 50.49 -55.84
C LYS A 220 -12.00 50.22 -54.33
N ASP A 221 -12.21 51.24 -53.49
CA ASP A 221 -12.11 51.09 -52.06
C ASP A 221 -13.20 50.14 -51.51
N MET A 222 -14.42 50.25 -51.98
CA MET A 222 -15.54 49.36 -51.61
C MET A 222 -15.37 47.94 -52.13
N GLN A 223 -14.83 47.75 -53.33
CA GLN A 223 -14.49 46.43 -53.85
C GLN A 223 -13.38 45.80 -53.01
N ALA A 224 -12.33 46.54 -52.62
CA ALA A 224 -11.28 46.06 -51.75
C ALA A 224 -11.83 45.68 -50.35
N GLU A 225 -12.69 46.51 -49.74
CA GLU A 225 -13.35 46.21 -48.45
C GLU A 225 -14.22 44.94 -48.51
N ARG A 226 -14.98 44.80 -49.63
CA ARG A 226 -15.79 43.61 -49.88
C ARG A 226 -14.93 42.36 -50.00
N ASP A 227 -13.80 42.42 -50.72
CA ASP A 227 -12.88 41.28 -50.89
C ASP A 227 -12.18 40.91 -49.58
N ILE A 228 -11.74 41.90 -48.80
CA ILE A 228 -11.24 41.70 -47.44
C ILE A 228 -12.30 41.04 -46.56
N SER A 229 -13.54 41.53 -46.60
CA SER A 229 -14.62 40.97 -45.77
C SER A 229 -14.98 39.55 -46.17
N THR A 230 -14.92 39.19 -47.46
CA THR A 230 -15.27 37.87 -47.96
C THR A 230 -14.10 36.87 -47.84
N ASN A 231 -12.92 37.23 -48.34
CA ASN A 231 -11.79 36.31 -48.48
C ASN A 231 -10.95 36.21 -47.19
N ASP A 232 -10.79 37.29 -46.43
CA ASP A 232 -9.94 37.31 -45.26
C ASP A 232 -10.75 37.11 -43.96
N LYS A 233 -11.73 37.99 -43.67
CA LYS A 233 -12.47 37.93 -42.39
C LYS A 233 -13.40 36.72 -42.31
N LEU A 234 -14.17 36.46 -43.35
CA LEU A 234 -15.11 35.34 -43.34
C LEU A 234 -14.38 33.99 -43.28
N LEU A 235 -13.31 33.83 -44.06
CA LEU A 235 -12.53 32.59 -44.08
C LEU A 235 -11.81 32.38 -42.76
N SER A 236 -11.22 33.44 -42.17
CA SER A 236 -10.57 33.34 -40.86
C SER A 236 -11.54 32.92 -39.75
N LEU A 237 -12.74 33.56 -39.70
CA LEU A 237 -13.76 33.18 -38.72
C LEU A 237 -14.29 31.75 -38.91
N GLN A 238 -14.41 31.28 -40.15
CA GLN A 238 -14.80 29.89 -40.42
C GLN A 238 -13.72 28.90 -39.95
N LYS A 239 -12.43 29.20 -40.16
CA LYS A 239 -11.32 28.40 -39.65
C LYS A 239 -11.28 28.38 -38.13
N GLU A 240 -11.45 29.52 -37.46
CA GLU A 240 -11.55 29.62 -36.01
C GLU A 240 -12.71 28.79 -35.45
N LEU A 241 -13.91 28.94 -36.07
CA LEU A 241 -15.09 28.16 -35.68
C LEU A 241 -14.83 26.64 -35.79
N LEU A 242 -14.21 26.21 -36.90
CA LEU A 242 -13.85 24.80 -37.09
C LEU A 242 -12.89 24.33 -36.02
N ASN A 243 -11.85 25.11 -35.71
CA ASN A 243 -10.89 24.77 -34.64
C ASN A 243 -11.58 24.63 -33.28
N LEU A 244 -12.46 25.59 -32.89
CA LEU A 244 -13.25 25.50 -31.67
C LEU A 244 -14.12 24.25 -31.60
N GLN A 245 -14.73 23.87 -32.73
CA GLN A 245 -15.65 22.72 -32.79
C GLN A 245 -14.92 21.36 -32.87
N THR A 246 -13.74 21.32 -33.46
CA THR A 246 -13.02 20.05 -33.68
C THR A 246 -11.85 19.85 -32.69
N GLU A 247 -10.94 20.79 -32.56
CA GLU A 247 -9.74 20.63 -31.74
C GLU A 247 -9.99 20.91 -30.26
N GLU A 248 -10.48 22.14 -29.93
CA GLU A 248 -10.66 22.52 -28.53
C GLU A 248 -11.76 21.69 -27.85
N LEU A 249 -12.90 21.50 -28.52
CA LEU A 249 -14.01 20.73 -27.95
C LEU A 249 -13.65 19.25 -27.76
N ASN A 250 -13.01 18.61 -28.74
CA ASN A 250 -12.62 17.21 -28.62
C ASN A 250 -11.57 17.01 -27.51
N LYS A 251 -10.60 17.93 -27.38
CA LYS A 251 -9.64 17.88 -26.28
C LYS A 251 -10.30 17.92 -24.90
N LEU A 252 -11.31 18.78 -24.72
CA LEU A 252 -12.06 18.85 -23.45
C LEU A 252 -12.92 17.61 -23.24
N LEU A 253 -13.52 17.03 -24.28
CA LEU A 253 -14.28 15.78 -24.20
C LEU A 253 -13.40 14.60 -23.85
N ASP A 254 -12.19 14.52 -24.40
CA ASP A 254 -11.21 13.47 -24.07
C ASP A 254 -10.77 13.57 -22.61
N GLN A 255 -10.47 14.80 -22.13
CA GLN A 255 -10.15 15.04 -20.72
C GLN A 255 -11.30 14.66 -19.80
N LYS A 256 -12.55 15.01 -20.17
CA LYS A 256 -13.74 14.61 -19.44
C LYS A 256 -13.86 13.09 -19.34
N SER A 257 -13.77 12.40 -20.47
CA SER A 257 -13.88 10.94 -20.55
C SER A 257 -12.81 10.24 -19.73
N HIS A 258 -11.58 10.78 -19.70
CA HIS A 258 -10.49 10.26 -18.89
C HIS A 258 -10.78 10.38 -17.39
N ILE A 259 -11.25 11.55 -16.91
CA ILE A 259 -11.60 11.73 -15.50
C ILE A 259 -12.81 10.87 -15.12
N GLU A 260 -13.82 10.79 -15.97
CA GLU A 260 -14.97 9.89 -15.75
C GLU A 260 -14.55 8.42 -15.64
N PHE A 261 -13.54 8.00 -16.42
CA PHE A 261 -12.96 6.66 -16.28
C PHE A 261 -12.30 6.47 -14.91
N ILE A 262 -11.45 7.42 -14.48
CA ILE A 262 -10.78 7.37 -13.16
C ILE A 262 -11.80 7.30 -12.01
N LEU A 263 -12.91 8.00 -12.12
CA LEU A 263 -13.97 8.04 -11.10
C LEU A 263 -14.83 6.78 -11.02
N LYS A 264 -14.62 5.79 -11.89
CA LYS A 264 -15.37 4.53 -11.80
C LYS A 264 -14.97 3.73 -10.56
N PRO A 265 -15.92 3.09 -9.86
CA PRO A 265 -15.69 2.44 -8.57
C PRO A 265 -14.58 1.38 -8.56
N TYR A 266 -14.30 0.75 -9.69
CA TYR A 266 -13.25 -0.27 -9.78
C TYR A 266 -11.82 0.30 -9.91
N ASN A 267 -11.69 1.62 -10.07
CA ASN A 267 -10.40 2.31 -10.17
C ASN A 267 -9.87 2.81 -8.82
N TYR A 268 -10.58 2.53 -7.72
CA TYR A 268 -10.10 2.80 -6.37
C TYR A 268 -10.67 1.77 -5.40
N GLN A 269 -9.84 1.30 -4.50
CA GLN A 269 -10.21 0.32 -3.50
C GLN A 269 -9.57 0.64 -2.16
N ASN A 270 -10.34 0.51 -1.09
CA ASN A 270 -9.80 0.72 0.25
C ASN A 270 -9.01 -0.51 0.73
N THR A 271 -8.19 -0.33 1.75
CA THR A 271 -7.50 -1.41 2.43
C THR A 271 -8.49 -2.39 3.04
N HIS A 272 -8.26 -3.67 2.79
CA HIS A 272 -9.16 -4.73 3.23
C HIS A 272 -8.43 -6.07 3.40
N VAL A 273 -9.08 -7.01 4.05
CA VAL A 273 -8.62 -8.40 4.13
C VAL A 273 -8.91 -9.10 2.81
N VAL A 274 -7.89 -9.68 2.17
CA VAL A 274 -8.01 -10.33 0.84
C VAL A 274 -8.88 -11.58 0.89
N SER A 275 -8.82 -12.33 2.00
CA SER A 275 -9.53 -13.59 2.17
C SER A 275 -10.03 -13.72 3.62
N ASN A 276 -10.73 -14.81 3.91
CA ASN A 276 -11.07 -15.13 5.30
C ASN A 276 -9.82 -15.25 6.16
N VAL A 277 -9.87 -14.70 7.38
CA VAL A 277 -8.80 -14.84 8.36
C VAL A 277 -8.60 -16.32 8.67
N ILE A 278 -7.37 -16.79 8.50
CA ILE A 278 -7.01 -18.18 8.79
C ILE A 278 -6.81 -18.31 10.30
N ILE A 279 -7.62 -19.14 10.95
CA ILE A 279 -7.54 -19.40 12.39
C ILE A 279 -7.03 -20.82 12.65
N SER A 280 -6.21 -20.96 13.69
CA SER A 280 -5.68 -22.25 14.10
C SER A 280 -6.72 -23.07 14.87
N ASN A 281 -6.97 -24.30 14.44
CA ASN A 281 -7.85 -25.23 15.16
C ASN A 281 -7.22 -25.81 16.43
N LYS A 282 -5.89 -25.68 16.59
CA LYS A 282 -5.13 -26.15 17.76
C LYS A 282 -4.33 -25.02 18.37
N PRO A 283 -4.18 -24.97 19.70
CA PRO A 283 -3.37 -23.97 20.34
C PRO A 283 -1.90 -24.07 19.86
N VAL A 284 -1.31 -22.91 19.58
CA VAL A 284 0.09 -22.78 19.15
C VAL A 284 1.04 -22.61 20.33
N LYS A 285 0.54 -22.21 21.50
CA LYS A 285 1.27 -22.14 22.77
C LYS A 285 0.38 -22.71 23.91
N PRO A 286 0.99 -23.30 24.95
CA PRO A 286 2.39 -23.68 25.05
C PRO A 286 2.72 -24.84 24.09
N LYS A 287 3.99 -24.93 23.68
CA LYS A 287 4.47 -26.06 22.84
C LYS A 287 4.65 -27.30 23.74
N LYS A 288 3.56 -28.01 24.00
CA LYS A 288 3.44 -29.10 24.99
C LYS A 288 4.56 -30.11 24.91
N ILE A 289 4.83 -30.68 23.75
CA ILE A 289 5.89 -31.70 23.54
C ILE A 289 7.25 -31.15 23.86
N ILE A 290 7.56 -29.91 23.45
CA ILE A 290 8.87 -29.29 23.66
C ILE A 290 9.13 -29.07 25.16
N ILE A 291 8.14 -28.58 25.90
CA ILE A 291 8.27 -28.31 27.34
C ILE A 291 8.54 -29.60 28.10
N VAL A 292 7.80 -30.68 27.84
CA VAL A 292 7.97 -31.99 28.47
C VAL A 292 9.33 -32.59 28.08
N ALA A 293 9.76 -32.51 26.83
CA ALA A 293 11.05 -33.02 26.38
C ALA A 293 12.23 -32.29 27.04
N ILE A 294 12.17 -30.95 27.14
CA ILE A 294 13.21 -30.17 27.83
C ILE A 294 13.25 -30.53 29.32
N ALA A 295 12.08 -30.61 29.99
CA ALA A 295 12.02 -30.97 31.40
C ALA A 295 12.58 -32.36 31.66
N PHE A 296 12.27 -33.34 30.78
CA PHE A 296 12.82 -34.70 30.87
C PHE A 296 14.35 -34.71 30.71
N LEU A 297 14.87 -34.10 29.65
CA LEU A 297 16.33 -34.07 29.39
C LEU A 297 17.08 -33.32 30.48
N SER A 298 16.59 -32.14 30.89
CA SER A 298 17.22 -31.34 31.94
C SER A 298 17.23 -32.06 33.30
N SER A 299 16.12 -32.71 33.67
CA SER A 299 16.05 -33.47 34.92
C SER A 299 16.91 -34.73 34.90
N LEU A 300 17.05 -35.41 33.76
CA LEU A 300 17.96 -36.55 33.60
C LEU A 300 19.43 -36.13 33.76
N MET A 301 19.81 -35.02 33.13
CA MET A 301 21.18 -34.48 33.27
C MET A 301 21.44 -34.04 34.72
N LEU A 302 20.53 -33.32 35.33
CA LEU A 302 20.66 -32.78 36.67
C LEU A 302 20.74 -33.92 37.71
N SER A 303 19.87 -34.95 37.59
CA SER A 303 19.90 -36.12 38.50
C SER A 303 21.18 -36.95 38.36
N THR A 304 21.65 -37.13 37.12
CA THR A 304 22.91 -37.85 36.86
C THR A 304 24.10 -37.10 37.46
N PHE A 305 24.19 -35.80 37.22
CA PHE A 305 25.26 -34.96 37.79
C PHE A 305 25.20 -34.92 39.33
N GLY A 306 23.99 -34.73 39.89
CA GLY A 306 23.77 -34.71 41.32
C GLY A 306 24.22 -36.02 42.00
N VAL A 307 23.95 -37.18 41.39
CA VAL A 307 24.40 -38.48 41.90
C VAL A 307 25.93 -38.60 41.86
N LEU A 308 26.58 -38.14 40.80
CA LEU A 308 28.07 -38.19 40.73
C LEU A 308 28.70 -37.27 41.78
N CYS A 309 28.19 -36.09 42.00
CA CYS A 309 28.62 -35.19 43.04
C CYS A 309 28.40 -35.79 44.44
N TYR A 310 27.22 -36.39 44.68
CA TYR A 310 26.92 -37.05 45.95
C TYR A 310 27.86 -38.21 46.24
N ASP A 311 28.13 -39.10 45.26
CA ASP A 311 29.05 -40.21 45.39
C ASP A 311 30.48 -39.73 45.65
N ALA A 312 30.95 -38.65 44.98
CA ALA A 312 32.26 -38.06 45.21
C ALA A 312 32.41 -37.48 46.64
N ILE A 313 31.42 -36.79 47.14
CA ILE A 313 31.41 -36.24 48.50
C ILE A 313 31.42 -37.40 49.53
N ARG A 314 30.59 -38.41 49.33
CA ARG A 314 30.49 -39.54 50.20
C ARG A 314 31.82 -40.31 50.31
N GLN A 315 32.46 -40.57 49.16
CA GLN A 315 33.79 -41.24 49.13
C GLN A 315 34.84 -40.41 49.89
N ARG A 316 34.78 -39.10 49.86
CA ARG A 316 35.69 -38.23 50.59
C ARG A 316 35.51 -38.36 52.10
N ILE A 317 34.25 -38.32 52.55
CA ILE A 317 33.87 -38.44 53.97
C ILE A 317 34.24 -39.84 54.49
N ASP A 318 34.03 -40.90 53.70
CA ASP A 318 34.33 -42.26 54.09
C ASP A 318 35.86 -42.49 54.19
N ARG A 319 36.71 -41.83 53.38
CA ARG A 319 38.18 -41.83 53.50
C ARG A 319 38.66 -41.10 54.75
N GLU A 320 38.11 -39.91 55.05
CA GLU A 320 38.45 -39.15 56.26
C GLU A 320 38.13 -39.92 57.54
N LYS A 321 37.11 -40.79 57.56
CA LYS A 321 36.76 -41.63 58.71
C LYS A 321 37.63 -42.85 58.86
N GLN A 322 38.40 -43.26 57.88
CA GLN A 322 39.33 -44.38 57.92
C GLN A 322 40.74 -43.93 58.29
N GLU A 323 41.08 -42.67 58.16
CA GLU A 323 42.40 -42.07 58.49
C GLU A 323 42.45 -41.41 59.87
N GLY A 324 41.34 -41.28 60.59
CA GLY A 324 41.23 -40.78 61.94
C GLY A 324 40.87 -41.90 62.97
#